data_a49442cf4dd9a8f2b478792fc3335b96
#
_entry.id   a49442cf4dd9a8f2b478792fc3335b96
#
_cell.length_a   1.000
_cell.length_b   1.000
_cell.length_c   1.000
_cell.angle_alpha   90.00
_cell.angle_beta   90.00
_cell.angle_gamma   90.00
#
_symmetry.space_group_name_H-M   'P 1'
#
loop_
_entity.id
_entity.type
_entity.pdbx_description
1 polymer ?
#
loop_
_entity_poly.entity_id
_entity_poly.type
_entity_poly.pdbx_seq_one_letter_code
_entity_poly.pdbx_strand_id
1 'polypeptide(L)'
;LYKQLSMPSEYYSFKKGDWVFIMLNTNEIASYANIAGTPKENEWNRMQEQIKQIKGKYAYEWNGGISEKQMQWLDRLLKKCEKKGLSVLIFSHHPLYPQSDFSALNGNEIVDTLSKYSCVKAAFSGHHHAGAFGYYKNIPLITLEGMVETENQNAYAIVEISQDHLLVKGQGRASSYSFK
;
A
#
# COMPACT_ATOMS: atom_id res chain seq x y z
N LEU A 1 20.85 4.24 -0.81
CA LEU A 1 19.59 4.94 -0.88
C LEU A 1 18.90 5.03 0.50
N TYR A 2 18.51 3.92 1.14
CA TYR A 2 17.76 3.93 2.43
C TYR A 2 18.49 4.70 3.52
N LYS A 3 19.79 4.47 3.69
CA LYS A 3 20.63 5.20 4.65
C LYS A 3 20.69 6.70 4.35
N GLN A 4 20.75 7.11 3.08
CA GLN A 4 20.74 8.51 2.67
C GLN A 4 19.42 9.19 2.95
N LEU A 5 18.31 8.44 2.89
CA LEU A 5 16.95 8.93 3.17
C LEU A 5 16.55 8.75 4.65
N SER A 6 17.51 8.34 5.50
CA SER A 6 17.23 8.02 6.92
C SER A 6 16.12 7.01 7.13
N MET A 7 15.90 6.12 6.17
CA MET A 7 14.93 5.02 6.28
C MET A 7 15.56 3.85 7.03
N PRO A 8 14.85 3.23 8.00
CA PRO A 8 15.41 2.12 8.79
C PRO A 8 15.65 0.85 7.96
N SER A 9 14.83 0.63 6.93
CA SER A 9 14.94 -0.51 6.00
C SER A 9 14.06 -0.27 4.75
N GLU A 10 14.05 -1.23 3.82
CA GLU A 10 13.25 -1.19 2.58
C GLU A 10 11.75 -1.12 2.84
N TYR A 11 11.30 -1.80 3.88
CA TYR A 11 9.95 -1.73 4.44
C TYR A 11 10.07 -1.70 5.96
N TYR A 12 9.22 -0.96 6.62
CA TYR A 12 9.35 -0.73 8.05
C TYR A 12 8.02 -0.32 8.69
N SER A 13 8.03 -0.23 10.00
CA SER A 13 6.94 0.35 10.76
C SER A 13 7.47 1.24 11.87
N PHE A 14 6.67 2.21 12.27
CA PHE A 14 6.91 2.98 13.48
C PHE A 14 5.61 3.15 14.26
N LYS A 15 5.73 3.45 15.54
CA LYS A 15 4.60 3.64 16.45
C LYS A 15 4.57 5.08 16.94
N LYS A 16 3.35 5.66 17.00
CA LYS A 16 3.09 6.94 17.67
C LYS A 16 1.76 6.82 18.44
N GLY A 17 1.81 6.99 19.76
CA GLY A 17 0.65 6.69 20.62
C GLY A 17 0.19 5.24 20.45
N ASP A 18 -1.08 5.01 20.21
CA ASP A 18 -1.66 3.70 19.97
C ASP A 18 -1.77 3.34 18.48
N TRP A 19 -1.15 4.12 17.63
CA TRP A 19 -1.12 3.93 16.19
C TRP A 19 0.22 3.37 15.71
N VAL A 20 0.14 2.41 14.79
CA VAL A 20 1.28 1.86 14.06
C VAL A 20 1.14 2.19 12.57
N PHE A 21 2.19 2.74 12.03
CA PHE A 21 2.29 3.13 10.63
C PHE A 21 3.19 2.12 9.94
N ILE A 22 2.68 1.43 8.90
CA ILE A 22 3.40 0.37 8.18
C ILE A 22 3.66 0.85 6.76
N MET A 23 4.95 0.94 6.41
CA MET A 23 5.42 1.29 5.06
C MET A 23 5.77 0.00 4.32
N LEU A 24 4.96 -0.37 3.32
CA LEU A 24 5.22 -1.49 2.43
C LEU A 24 6.10 -1.05 1.26
N ASN A 25 7.04 -1.88 0.89
CA ASN A 25 7.82 -1.71 -0.33
C ASN A 25 7.21 -2.53 -1.48
N THR A 26 6.20 -1.99 -2.14
CA THR A 26 5.61 -2.63 -3.32
C THR A 26 6.48 -2.53 -4.59
N ASN A 27 7.66 -1.89 -4.50
CA ASN A 27 8.69 -1.93 -5.54
C ASN A 27 9.71 -3.06 -5.32
N GLU A 28 9.58 -3.87 -4.26
CA GLU A 28 10.52 -4.93 -3.93
C GLU A 28 10.59 -6.00 -5.02
N ILE A 29 9.44 -6.39 -5.56
CA ILE A 29 9.30 -7.34 -6.67
C ILE A 29 8.77 -6.57 -7.88
N ALA A 30 9.70 -6.03 -8.67
CA ALA A 30 9.37 -5.26 -9.87
C ALA A 30 10.48 -5.41 -10.92
N SER A 31 10.13 -5.42 -12.21
CA SER A 31 11.10 -5.57 -13.31
C SER A 31 12.23 -4.54 -13.25
N TYR A 32 11.89 -3.30 -12.90
CA TYR A 32 12.84 -2.18 -12.77
C TYR A 32 13.70 -2.21 -11.50
N ALA A 33 13.45 -3.12 -10.57
CA ALA A 33 14.21 -3.25 -9.32
C ALA A 33 15.45 -4.17 -9.44
N ASN A 34 15.91 -4.47 -10.65
CA ASN A 34 17.07 -5.34 -10.93
C ASN A 34 16.95 -6.72 -10.28
N ILE A 35 15.81 -7.37 -10.41
CA ILE A 35 15.58 -8.70 -9.84
C ILE A 35 16.14 -9.83 -10.70
N ALA A 36 16.53 -9.56 -11.95
CA ALA A 36 17.09 -10.55 -12.87
C ALA A 36 18.30 -11.26 -12.27
N GLY A 37 18.34 -12.58 -12.36
CA GLY A 37 19.38 -13.43 -11.78
C GLY A 37 19.34 -13.55 -10.26
N THR A 38 18.32 -13.02 -9.59
CA THR A 38 18.12 -13.13 -8.13
C THR A 38 16.95 -14.04 -7.78
N PRO A 39 16.83 -14.53 -6.53
CA PRO A 39 15.67 -15.29 -6.09
C PRO A 39 14.32 -14.54 -6.28
N LYS A 40 14.33 -13.22 -6.33
CA LYS A 40 13.15 -12.38 -6.56
C LYS A 40 12.58 -12.53 -7.98
N GLU A 41 13.40 -12.94 -8.96
CA GLU A 41 12.94 -13.23 -10.32
C GLU A 41 11.89 -14.34 -10.36
N ASN A 42 12.06 -15.38 -9.56
CA ASN A 42 11.07 -16.46 -9.44
C ASN A 42 9.74 -15.94 -8.86
N GLU A 43 9.81 -15.04 -7.86
CA GLU A 43 8.59 -14.43 -7.30
C GLU A 43 7.89 -13.53 -8.34
N TRP A 44 8.65 -12.72 -9.08
CA TRP A 44 8.13 -11.92 -10.20
C TRP A 44 7.43 -12.78 -11.25
N ASN A 45 8.10 -13.83 -11.73
CA ASN A 45 7.55 -14.73 -12.74
C ASN A 45 6.27 -15.41 -12.24
N ARG A 46 6.24 -15.86 -10.99
CA ARG A 46 5.05 -16.44 -10.36
C ARG A 46 3.88 -15.45 -10.33
N MET A 47 4.12 -14.21 -9.91
CA MET A 47 3.07 -13.18 -9.88
C MET A 47 2.53 -12.89 -11.28
N GLN A 48 3.41 -12.77 -12.29
CA GLN A 48 3.00 -12.58 -13.68
C GLN A 48 2.10 -13.72 -14.18
N GLU A 49 2.46 -14.95 -13.88
CA GLU A 49 1.69 -16.13 -14.29
C GLU A 49 0.33 -16.19 -13.57
N GLN A 50 0.30 -15.92 -12.27
CA GLN A 50 -0.96 -15.86 -11.50
C GLN A 50 -1.92 -14.81 -12.07
N ILE A 51 -1.41 -13.60 -12.42
CA ILE A 51 -2.24 -12.55 -13.01
C ILE A 51 -2.80 -12.98 -14.38
N LYS A 52 -1.98 -13.64 -15.22
CA LYS A 52 -2.44 -14.20 -16.50
C LYS A 52 -3.56 -15.23 -16.33
N GLN A 53 -3.42 -16.14 -15.36
CA GLN A 53 -4.41 -17.18 -15.08
C GLN A 53 -5.78 -16.60 -14.71
N ILE A 54 -5.82 -15.53 -13.94
CA ILE A 54 -7.07 -14.82 -13.59
C ILE A 54 -7.51 -13.80 -14.65
N LYS A 55 -6.84 -13.74 -15.81
CA LYS A 55 -7.05 -12.76 -16.88
C LYS A 55 -6.97 -11.30 -16.37
N GLY A 56 -6.16 -11.07 -15.36
CA GLY A 56 -5.90 -9.74 -14.81
C GLY A 56 -5.11 -8.87 -15.81
N LYS A 57 -5.36 -7.57 -15.79
CA LYS A 57 -4.76 -6.60 -16.71
C LYS A 57 -3.73 -5.68 -16.05
N TYR A 58 -3.16 -6.08 -14.92
CA TYR A 58 -2.19 -5.27 -14.16
C TYR A 58 -0.77 -5.85 -14.10
N ALA A 59 -0.46 -6.82 -14.96
CA ALA A 59 0.88 -7.40 -15.10
C ALA A 59 1.82 -6.52 -15.94
N TYR A 60 1.82 -5.22 -15.69
CA TYR A 60 2.65 -4.26 -16.41
C TYR A 60 4.04 -4.11 -15.77
N GLU A 61 5.03 -3.71 -16.58
CA GLU A 61 6.41 -3.52 -16.12
C GLU A 61 6.58 -2.39 -15.12
N TRP A 62 5.69 -1.41 -15.11
CA TRP A 62 5.68 -0.33 -14.12
C TRP A 62 5.06 -0.69 -12.77
N ASN A 63 4.44 -1.85 -12.66
CA ASN A 63 3.87 -2.35 -11.41
C ASN A 63 4.87 -3.23 -10.65
N GLY A 64 4.67 -3.30 -9.35
CA GLY A 64 5.46 -4.13 -8.46
C GLY A 64 4.61 -4.77 -7.38
N GLY A 65 5.25 -5.60 -6.58
CA GLY A 65 4.62 -6.31 -5.47
C GLY A 65 5.55 -6.43 -4.28
N ILE A 66 5.10 -7.13 -3.25
CA ILE A 66 5.92 -7.46 -2.09
C ILE A 66 6.32 -8.93 -2.12
N SER A 67 7.53 -9.24 -1.62
CA SER A 67 8.01 -10.61 -1.50
C SER A 67 7.22 -11.41 -0.46
N GLU A 68 7.29 -12.72 -0.55
CA GLU A 68 6.74 -13.60 0.48
C GLU A 68 7.34 -13.32 1.86
N LYS A 69 8.62 -12.98 1.93
CA LYS A 69 9.30 -12.57 3.16
C LYS A 69 8.67 -11.32 3.77
N GLN A 70 8.37 -10.30 2.95
CA GLN A 70 7.71 -9.09 3.40
C GLN A 70 6.26 -9.39 3.81
N MET A 71 5.53 -10.24 3.08
CA MET A 71 4.18 -10.69 3.44
C MET A 71 4.14 -11.36 4.81
N GLN A 72 5.07 -12.28 5.07
CA GLN A 72 5.18 -12.94 6.38
C GLN A 72 5.54 -11.96 7.51
N TRP A 73 6.38 -10.94 7.22
CA TRP A 73 6.67 -9.89 8.18
C TRP A 73 5.43 -9.06 8.49
N LEU A 74 4.66 -8.67 7.46
CA LEU A 74 3.40 -7.94 7.60
C LEU A 74 2.41 -8.70 8.49
N ASP A 75 2.16 -9.96 8.18
CA ASP A 75 1.22 -10.83 8.94
C ASP A 75 1.62 -10.93 10.42
N ARG A 76 2.92 -11.20 10.70
CA ARG A 76 3.42 -11.24 12.08
C ARG A 76 3.25 -9.91 12.83
N LEU A 77 3.46 -8.79 12.14
CA LEU A 77 3.33 -7.47 12.73
C LEU A 77 1.88 -7.14 13.04
N LEU A 78 0.97 -7.40 12.10
CA LEU A 78 -0.48 -7.20 12.29
C LEU A 78 -1.03 -8.03 13.44
N LYS A 79 -0.65 -9.30 13.52
CA LYS A 79 -1.00 -10.18 14.65
C LYS A 79 -0.53 -9.63 15.98
N LYS A 80 0.64 -9.00 16.03
CA LYS A 80 1.17 -8.34 17.25
C LYS A 80 0.38 -7.08 17.59
N CYS A 81 0.02 -6.27 16.57
CA CYS A 81 -0.79 -5.06 16.77
C CYS A 81 -2.17 -5.40 17.28
N GLU A 82 -2.85 -6.38 16.67
CA GLU A 82 -4.16 -6.88 17.09
C GLU A 82 -4.15 -7.30 18.58
N LYS A 83 -3.18 -8.14 18.97
CA LYS A 83 -3.03 -8.60 20.36
C LYS A 83 -2.81 -7.46 21.37
N LYS A 84 -2.25 -6.33 20.91
CA LYS A 84 -1.95 -5.17 21.76
C LYS A 84 -3.03 -4.10 21.72
N GLY A 85 -4.12 -4.29 20.96
CA GLY A 85 -5.18 -3.30 20.78
C GLY A 85 -4.71 -2.03 20.07
N LEU A 86 -3.68 -2.12 19.21
CA LEU A 86 -3.13 -0.98 18.47
C LEU A 86 -3.89 -0.81 17.16
N SER A 87 -4.08 0.43 16.71
CA SER A 87 -4.61 0.75 15.40
C SER A 87 -3.49 0.84 14.35
N VAL A 88 -3.79 0.44 13.11
CA VAL A 88 -2.79 0.35 12.04
C VAL A 88 -3.23 1.13 10.80
N LEU A 89 -2.32 1.92 10.26
CA LEU A 89 -2.39 2.49 8.91
C LEU A 89 -1.32 1.87 8.02
N ILE A 90 -1.72 1.52 6.80
CA ILE A 90 -0.84 0.91 5.78
C ILE A 90 -0.53 1.95 4.71
N PHE A 91 0.72 1.99 4.26
CA PHE A 91 1.19 2.83 3.16
C PHE A 91 1.93 1.99 2.14
N SER A 92 1.62 2.17 0.86
CA SER A 92 2.28 1.52 -0.27
C SER A 92 2.47 2.50 -1.42
N HIS A 93 3.35 2.19 -2.37
CA HIS A 93 3.42 2.95 -3.61
C HIS A 93 2.27 2.57 -4.54
N HIS A 94 2.14 1.29 -4.89
CA HIS A 94 1.09 0.82 -5.78
C HIS A 94 -0.25 0.64 -5.04
N PRO A 95 -1.39 0.95 -5.69
CA PRO A 95 -2.72 0.67 -5.17
C PRO A 95 -2.89 -0.82 -4.85
N LEU A 96 -3.54 -1.11 -3.73
CA LEU A 96 -3.86 -2.47 -3.33
C LEU A 96 -5.28 -2.86 -3.77
N TYR A 97 -6.21 -1.89 -3.78
CA TYR A 97 -7.61 -2.04 -4.16
C TYR A 97 -8.26 -0.63 -4.33
N PRO A 98 -9.29 -0.45 -5.19
CA PRO A 98 -9.79 -1.42 -6.17
C PRO A 98 -8.75 -1.75 -7.25
N GLN A 99 -8.92 -2.93 -7.87
CA GLN A 99 -7.97 -3.39 -8.86
C GLN A 99 -8.03 -2.57 -10.14
N SER A 100 -6.89 -2.15 -10.64
CA SER A 100 -6.72 -1.34 -11.84
C SER A 100 -5.41 -1.72 -12.56
N ASP A 101 -5.16 -1.13 -13.72
CA ASP A 101 -3.91 -1.30 -14.47
C ASP A 101 -2.65 -0.86 -13.69
N PHE A 102 -2.83 -0.14 -12.58
CA PHE A 102 -1.77 0.38 -11.70
C PHE A 102 -1.62 -0.39 -10.39
N SER A 103 -2.35 -1.49 -10.22
CA SER A 103 -2.39 -2.22 -8.95
C SER A 103 -1.10 -2.97 -8.66
N ALA A 104 -0.80 -3.14 -7.36
CA ALA A 104 0.26 -4.03 -6.93
C ALA A 104 0.03 -5.45 -7.46
N LEU A 105 1.11 -6.12 -7.91
CA LEU A 105 1.04 -7.45 -8.55
C LEU A 105 0.38 -8.52 -7.65
N ASN A 106 0.61 -8.45 -6.36
CA ASN A 106 -0.05 -9.30 -5.36
C ASN A 106 -0.95 -8.51 -4.40
N GLY A 107 -1.58 -7.44 -4.91
CA GLY A 107 -2.49 -6.58 -4.14
C GLY A 107 -3.61 -7.36 -3.46
N ASN A 108 -4.21 -8.33 -4.16
CA ASN A 108 -5.27 -9.18 -3.61
C ASN A 108 -4.80 -9.98 -2.39
N GLU A 109 -3.61 -10.58 -2.44
CA GLU A 109 -3.03 -11.33 -1.32
C GLU A 109 -2.75 -10.42 -0.12
N ILE A 110 -2.31 -9.16 -0.41
CA ILE A 110 -2.07 -8.16 0.61
C ILE A 110 -3.38 -7.79 1.30
N VAL A 111 -4.43 -7.38 0.55
CA VAL A 111 -5.70 -6.96 1.17
C VAL A 111 -6.41 -8.12 1.87
N ASP A 112 -6.29 -9.35 1.37
CA ASP A 112 -6.76 -10.55 2.06
C ASP A 112 -6.05 -10.72 3.42
N THR A 113 -4.74 -10.47 3.47
CA THR A 113 -3.99 -10.52 4.72
C THR A 113 -4.40 -9.40 5.66
N LEU A 114 -4.51 -8.16 5.18
CA LEU A 114 -4.97 -7.01 5.97
C LEU A 114 -6.34 -7.27 6.60
N SER A 115 -7.26 -7.85 5.83
CA SER A 115 -8.65 -8.08 6.25
C SER A 115 -8.85 -9.14 7.34
N LYS A 116 -7.81 -9.88 7.69
CA LYS A 116 -7.82 -10.81 8.83
C LYS A 116 -7.74 -10.10 10.17
N TYR A 117 -7.36 -8.81 10.18
CA TYR A 117 -7.03 -8.05 11.39
C TYR A 117 -7.90 -6.81 11.53
N SER A 118 -8.70 -6.73 12.58
CA SER A 118 -9.58 -5.59 12.87
C SER A 118 -8.81 -4.32 13.24
N CYS A 119 -7.54 -4.46 13.59
CA CYS A 119 -6.65 -3.35 13.91
C CYS A 119 -6.31 -2.48 12.68
N VAL A 120 -6.46 -2.99 11.45
CA VAL A 120 -6.20 -2.23 10.22
C VAL A 120 -7.35 -1.26 9.97
N LYS A 121 -7.06 0.05 10.00
CA LYS A 121 -8.06 1.11 9.89
C LYS A 121 -8.17 1.72 8.50
N ALA A 122 -7.07 1.82 7.76
CA ALA A 122 -7.05 2.28 6.37
C ALA A 122 -5.74 1.88 5.67
N ALA A 123 -5.76 1.92 4.34
CA ALA A 123 -4.56 1.83 3.51
C ALA A 123 -4.50 3.01 2.52
N PHE A 124 -3.30 3.56 2.35
CA PHE A 124 -3.00 4.68 1.46
C PHE A 124 -1.99 4.25 0.40
N SER A 125 -2.19 4.73 -0.82
CA SER A 125 -1.28 4.49 -1.93
C SER A 125 -1.18 5.69 -2.86
N GLY A 126 -0.25 5.63 -3.80
CA GLY A 126 -0.07 6.59 -4.90
C GLY A 126 -0.11 5.88 -6.24
N HIS A 127 0.88 6.14 -7.12
CA HIS A 127 1.12 5.53 -8.43
C HIS A 127 0.03 5.79 -9.47
N HIS A 128 -1.23 5.59 -9.17
CA HIS A 128 -2.36 5.90 -10.03
C HIS A 128 -2.79 7.36 -9.82
N HIS A 129 -2.25 8.26 -10.63
CA HIS A 129 -2.38 9.72 -10.46
C HIS A 129 -3.83 10.25 -10.58
N ALA A 130 -4.74 9.48 -11.15
CA ALA A 130 -6.17 9.83 -11.14
C ALA A 130 -6.82 9.69 -9.75
N GLY A 131 -6.12 9.04 -8.82
CA GLY A 131 -6.70 8.67 -7.54
C GLY A 131 -7.70 7.51 -7.66
N ALA A 132 -8.00 6.88 -6.55
CA ALA A 132 -9.04 5.85 -6.45
C ALA A 132 -9.48 5.68 -4.98
N PHE A 133 -10.69 5.18 -4.81
CA PHE A 133 -11.21 4.85 -3.49
C PHE A 133 -12.06 3.58 -3.56
N GLY A 134 -11.94 2.74 -2.55
CA GLY A 134 -12.79 1.55 -2.41
C GLY A 134 -12.69 0.95 -1.02
N TYR A 135 -13.64 0.09 -0.69
CA TYR A 135 -13.60 -0.75 0.50
C TYR A 135 -13.27 -2.19 0.13
N TYR A 136 -12.26 -2.76 0.79
CA TYR A 136 -12.10 -4.21 0.80
C TYR A 136 -12.56 -4.73 2.16
N LYS A 137 -13.71 -5.42 2.17
CA LYS A 137 -14.47 -5.69 3.39
C LYS A 137 -14.71 -4.36 4.16
N ASN A 138 -14.17 -4.21 5.35
CA ASN A 138 -14.35 -3.01 6.18
C ASN A 138 -13.15 -2.04 6.13
N ILE A 139 -12.16 -2.28 5.30
CA ILE A 139 -10.95 -1.46 5.21
C ILE A 139 -11.11 -0.47 4.06
N PRO A 140 -11.11 0.86 4.32
CA PRO A 140 -11.02 1.85 3.27
C PRO A 140 -9.61 1.87 2.68
N LEU A 141 -9.52 1.83 1.34
CA LEU A 141 -8.28 1.94 0.60
C LEU A 141 -8.36 3.18 -0.29
N ILE A 142 -7.40 4.07 -0.11
CA ILE A 142 -7.34 5.38 -0.74
C ILE A 142 -6.08 5.45 -1.58
N THR A 143 -6.23 5.68 -2.87
CA THR A 143 -5.13 6.06 -3.75
C THR A 143 -5.19 7.57 -3.93
N LEU A 144 -4.16 8.27 -3.50
CA LEU A 144 -4.09 9.73 -3.58
C LEU A 144 -3.78 10.17 -5.02
N GLU A 145 -4.37 11.27 -5.41
CA GLU A 145 -4.16 11.90 -6.71
C GLU A 145 -2.71 12.39 -6.87
N GLY A 146 -2.19 12.31 -8.09
CA GLY A 146 -0.83 12.71 -8.41
C GLY A 146 -0.63 14.22 -8.31
N MET A 147 0.42 14.63 -7.60
CA MET A 147 0.77 16.04 -7.39
C MET A 147 1.15 16.78 -8.69
N VAL A 148 1.70 16.05 -9.66
CA VAL A 148 2.37 16.63 -10.85
C VAL A 148 1.48 16.70 -12.10
N GLU A 149 0.19 16.38 -11.99
CA GLU A 149 -0.71 16.25 -13.16
C GLU A 149 -1.15 17.60 -13.75
N THR A 150 -1.05 18.68 -12.99
CA THR A 150 -1.44 20.03 -13.47
C THR A 150 -0.42 21.06 -13.06
N GLU A 151 -0.23 22.07 -13.95
CA GLU A 151 0.75 23.12 -13.75
C GLU A 151 0.42 24.03 -12.55
N ASN A 152 -0.87 24.33 -12.35
CA ASN A 152 -1.30 25.39 -11.44
C ASN A 152 -2.09 24.87 -10.22
N GLN A 153 -2.31 23.58 -10.09
CA GLN A 153 -3.07 23.02 -9.00
C GLN A 153 -2.42 21.77 -8.43
N ASN A 154 -2.06 21.84 -7.17
CA ASN A 154 -1.43 20.75 -6.44
C ASN A 154 -2.44 19.67 -6.04
N ALA A 155 -1.96 18.51 -5.56
CA ALA A 155 -2.76 17.47 -4.94
C ALA A 155 -1.99 16.90 -3.74
N TYR A 156 -2.51 17.10 -2.53
CA TYR A 156 -2.00 16.49 -1.31
C TYR A 156 -3.13 16.37 -0.29
N ALA A 157 -2.92 15.59 0.74
CA ALA A 157 -3.89 15.45 1.82
C ALA A 157 -3.22 15.55 3.20
N ILE A 158 -3.99 16.08 4.16
CA ILE A 158 -3.65 16.05 5.57
C ILE A 158 -4.52 14.98 6.22
N VAL A 159 -3.89 14.04 6.91
CA VAL A 159 -4.59 12.99 7.63
C VAL A 159 -4.63 13.31 9.12
N GLU A 160 -5.81 13.60 9.63
CA GLU A 160 -6.04 13.80 11.05
C GLU A 160 -6.57 12.51 11.67
N ILE A 161 -5.94 12.10 12.76
CA ILE A 161 -6.25 10.88 13.46
C ILE A 161 -6.69 11.24 14.88
N SER A 162 -7.89 10.84 15.24
CA SER A 162 -8.39 10.88 16.62
C SER A 162 -8.73 9.49 17.12
N GLN A 163 -9.25 9.37 18.34
CA GLN A 163 -9.56 8.09 18.93
C GLN A 163 -10.57 7.27 18.11
N ASP A 164 -11.60 7.94 17.55
CA ASP A 164 -12.72 7.29 16.87
C ASP A 164 -12.90 7.77 15.40
N HIS A 165 -11.93 8.52 14.89
CA HIS A 165 -12.12 9.16 13.60
C HIS A 165 -10.82 9.32 12.82
N LEU A 166 -10.88 8.96 11.54
CA LEU A 166 -9.83 9.20 10.56
C LEU A 166 -10.37 10.17 9.51
N LEU A 167 -9.81 11.37 9.45
CA LEU A 167 -10.21 12.41 8.52
C LEU A 167 -9.08 12.68 7.53
N VAL A 168 -9.35 12.49 6.25
CA VAL A 168 -8.44 12.81 5.14
C VAL A 168 -8.92 14.11 4.51
N LYS A 169 -8.18 15.18 4.71
CA LYS A 169 -8.45 16.52 4.17
C LYS A 169 -7.66 16.72 2.88
N GLY A 170 -8.29 16.51 1.75
CA GLY A 170 -7.69 16.76 0.44
C GLY A 170 -7.55 18.27 0.19
N GLN A 171 -6.46 18.63 -0.46
CA GLN A 171 -6.13 19.99 -0.89
C GLN A 171 -5.85 20.02 -2.38
N GLY A 172 -6.25 21.11 -3.04
CA GLY A 172 -6.16 21.22 -4.48
C GLY A 172 -7.07 20.22 -5.18
N ARG A 173 -6.51 19.28 -5.95
CA ARG A 173 -7.26 18.23 -6.66
C ARG A 173 -7.52 16.98 -5.81
N ALA A 174 -6.91 16.90 -4.64
CA ALA A 174 -7.03 15.70 -3.81
C ALA A 174 -8.41 15.61 -3.15
N SER A 175 -8.97 14.40 -3.15
CA SER A 175 -10.26 14.08 -2.54
C SER A 175 -10.18 14.06 -1.01
N SER A 176 -11.31 14.29 -0.36
CA SER A 176 -11.43 14.24 1.11
C SER A 176 -12.30 13.07 1.52
N TYR A 177 -11.94 12.42 2.64
CA TYR A 177 -12.63 11.26 3.18
C TYR A 177 -12.76 11.35 4.71
N SER A 178 -13.78 10.70 5.25
CA SER A 178 -14.06 10.68 6.68
C SER A 178 -14.54 9.28 7.09
N PHE A 179 -13.87 8.67 8.07
CA PHE A 179 -14.15 7.31 8.55
C PHE A 179 -14.29 7.32 10.07
N LYS A 180 -15.23 6.52 10.57
CA LYS A 180 -15.43 6.26 12.00
C LYS A 180 -14.87 4.92 12.40
#